data_688927df84f741dd555c9577e5b21943
#
_entry.id   688927df84f741dd555c9577e5b21943
#
_cell.length_a   1.000
_cell.length_b   1.000
_cell.length_c   1.000
_cell.angle_alpha   90.00
_cell.angle_beta   90.00
_cell.angle_gamma   90.00
#
_symmetry.space_group_name_H-M   'P 1'
#
loop_
_entity.id
_entity.type
_entity.pdbx_description
1 polymer ?
#
loop_
_entity_poly.entity_id
_entity_poly.type
_entity_poly.pdbx_seq_one_letter_code
_entity_poly.pdbx_strand_id
1 'polypeptide(L)'
;MTVRAATPADVEAIVASEAENLGADAWSHALVEEGVAGRLPTVHYLVAEEREQIVGHAVASLVDDVAELQRIAVAAEHRRAGVATDLLNEVLALAAAGGADRVLLEVREDNAEALGFYAAEGFVEVDRRARYYADGSTAVVLRRSLGRGCGSGG
;
A
#
# COMPACT_ATOMS: atom_id res chain seq x y z
N MET A 1 -6.24 6.88 -16.44
CA MET A 1 -5.62 6.92 -15.12
C MET A 1 -4.21 6.34 -15.17
N THR A 2 -3.28 6.95 -14.47
CA THR A 2 -1.88 6.52 -14.48
C THR A 2 -1.42 6.30 -13.04
N VAL A 3 -0.72 5.18 -12.79
CA VAL A 3 -0.04 4.96 -11.52
C VAL A 3 1.45 5.15 -11.77
N ARG A 4 2.08 5.97 -10.94
CA ARG A 4 3.48 6.34 -11.13
C ARG A 4 4.14 6.59 -9.77
N ALA A 5 5.48 6.67 -9.79
CA ALA A 5 6.22 7.05 -8.59
C ALA A 5 5.86 8.49 -8.20
N ALA A 6 5.75 8.73 -6.91
CA ALA A 6 5.47 10.07 -6.39
C ALA A 6 6.69 10.97 -6.56
N THR A 7 6.43 12.25 -6.77
CA THR A 7 7.47 13.29 -6.84
C THR A 7 7.24 14.30 -5.72
N PRO A 8 8.20 15.18 -5.42
CA PRO A 8 7.99 16.21 -4.39
C PRO A 8 6.73 17.06 -4.62
N ALA A 9 6.31 17.23 -5.87
CA ALA A 9 5.10 17.98 -6.18
C ALA A 9 3.84 17.30 -5.68
N ASP A 10 3.90 16.00 -5.38
CA ASP A 10 2.75 15.21 -4.93
C ASP A 10 2.60 15.17 -3.41
N VAL A 11 3.56 15.70 -2.65
CA VAL A 11 3.58 15.56 -1.18
C VAL A 11 2.30 16.10 -0.56
N GLU A 12 1.86 17.31 -0.97
CA GLU A 12 0.67 17.90 -0.38
C GLU A 12 -0.57 17.04 -0.63
N ALA A 13 -0.70 16.49 -1.82
CA ALA A 13 -1.83 15.63 -2.16
C ALA A 13 -1.80 14.34 -1.35
N ILE A 14 -0.62 13.76 -1.14
CA ILE A 14 -0.47 12.55 -0.33
C ILE A 14 -0.83 12.83 1.12
N VAL A 15 -0.36 13.96 1.67
CA VAL A 15 -0.68 14.36 3.04
C VAL A 15 -2.19 14.52 3.20
N ALA A 16 -2.85 15.17 2.23
CA ALA A 16 -4.30 15.33 2.26
C ALA A 16 -5.02 13.97 2.21
N SER A 17 -4.53 13.06 1.37
CA SER A 17 -5.08 11.71 1.24
C SER A 17 -4.93 10.93 2.55
N GLU A 18 -3.78 11.05 3.22
CA GLU A 18 -3.56 10.42 4.52
C GLU A 18 -4.58 10.92 5.54
N ALA A 19 -4.74 12.24 5.64
CA ALA A 19 -5.65 12.83 6.60
C ALA A 19 -7.10 12.43 6.34
N GLU A 20 -7.51 12.43 5.08
CA GLU A 20 -8.89 12.12 4.68
C GLU A 20 -9.23 10.66 4.90
N ASN A 21 -8.32 9.76 4.59
CA ASN A 21 -8.61 8.33 4.53
C ASN A 21 -8.16 7.56 5.76
N LEU A 22 -7.20 8.06 6.52
CA LEU A 22 -6.59 7.32 7.62
C LEU A 22 -6.77 8.00 8.97
N GLY A 23 -7.29 9.21 9.01
CA GLY A 23 -7.67 9.89 10.24
C GLY A 23 -6.55 9.90 11.27
N ALA A 24 -6.80 9.26 12.42
CA ALA A 24 -5.83 9.24 13.52
C ALA A 24 -4.56 8.46 13.19
N ASP A 25 -4.61 7.58 12.19
CA ASP A 25 -3.45 6.79 11.77
C ASP A 25 -2.67 7.47 10.64
N ALA A 26 -3.07 8.68 10.23
CA ALA A 26 -2.42 9.39 9.13
C ALA A 26 -0.98 9.73 9.49
N TRP A 27 -0.09 9.59 8.52
CA TRP A 27 1.31 9.97 8.67
C TRP A 27 1.46 11.49 8.55
N SER A 28 2.48 12.01 9.23
CA SER A 28 2.75 13.45 9.24
C SER A 28 3.30 13.93 7.90
N HIS A 29 3.19 15.23 7.66
CA HIS A 29 3.78 15.86 6.48
C HIS A 29 5.29 15.56 6.41
N ALA A 30 5.99 15.67 7.54
CA ALA A 30 7.43 15.44 7.56
C ALA A 30 7.79 14.01 7.15
N LEU A 31 7.03 13.02 7.60
CA LEU A 31 7.29 11.63 7.24
C LEU A 31 7.05 11.38 5.76
N VAL A 32 5.96 11.91 5.23
CA VAL A 32 5.63 11.77 3.81
C VAL A 32 6.71 12.44 2.95
N GLU A 33 7.09 13.66 3.32
CA GLU A 33 8.11 14.41 2.57
C GLU A 33 9.44 13.64 2.54
N GLU A 34 9.83 13.10 3.69
CA GLU A 34 11.07 12.35 3.80
C GLU A 34 11.07 11.09 2.92
N GLY A 35 9.94 10.38 2.93
CA GLY A 35 9.81 9.18 2.10
C GLY A 35 9.81 9.48 0.62
N VAL A 36 9.09 10.51 0.20
CA VAL A 36 9.04 10.91 -1.21
C VAL A 36 10.40 11.41 -1.68
N ALA A 37 11.15 12.09 -0.80
CA ALA A 37 12.47 12.60 -1.15
C ALA A 37 13.52 11.49 -1.28
N GLY A 38 13.18 10.24 -0.96
CA GLY A 38 14.10 9.11 -1.10
C GLY A 38 15.08 8.97 0.05
N ARG A 39 14.81 9.62 1.19
CA ARG A 39 15.68 9.50 2.36
C ARG A 39 15.46 8.23 3.16
N LEU A 40 14.42 7.49 2.79
CA LEU A 40 14.12 6.16 3.35
C LEU A 40 14.31 5.17 2.21
N PRO A 41 15.51 4.62 2.03
CA PRO A 41 15.86 3.92 0.79
C PRO A 41 15.04 2.67 0.48
N THR A 42 14.41 2.06 1.48
CA THR A 42 13.58 0.88 1.25
C THR A 42 12.13 1.24 0.95
N VAL A 43 11.74 2.52 1.05
CA VAL A 43 10.35 2.95 0.98
C VAL A 43 10.06 3.56 -0.38
N HIS A 44 8.95 3.15 -0.98
CA HIS A 44 8.52 3.60 -2.30
C HIS A 44 7.11 4.15 -2.21
N TYR A 45 6.91 5.38 -2.68
CA TYR A 45 5.61 6.04 -2.73
C TYR A 45 5.10 6.03 -4.17
N LEU A 46 3.87 5.59 -4.35
CA LEU A 46 3.19 5.59 -5.64
C LEU A 46 1.93 6.43 -5.54
N VAL A 47 1.58 7.09 -6.63
CA VAL A 47 0.33 7.85 -6.72
C VAL A 47 -0.45 7.40 -7.94
N ALA A 48 -1.78 7.44 -7.81
CA ALA A 48 -2.69 7.26 -8.94
C ALA A 48 -3.17 8.64 -9.35
N GLU A 49 -2.97 8.96 -10.60
CA GLU A 49 -3.31 10.28 -11.15
C GLU A 49 -4.35 10.14 -12.23
N GLU A 50 -5.40 10.98 -12.15
CA GLU A 50 -6.43 11.03 -13.15
C GLU A 50 -6.74 12.49 -13.43
N ARG A 51 -6.64 12.90 -14.71
CA ARG A 51 -6.91 14.28 -15.13
C ARG A 51 -6.11 15.28 -14.30
N GLU A 52 -4.83 14.97 -14.09
CA GLU A 52 -3.88 15.81 -13.35
C GLU A 52 -4.22 15.98 -11.87
N GLN A 53 -5.06 15.10 -11.34
CA GLN A 53 -5.37 15.07 -9.92
C GLN A 53 -4.96 13.73 -9.32
N ILE A 54 -4.42 13.79 -8.11
CA ILE A 54 -4.07 12.58 -7.37
C ILE A 54 -5.33 12.04 -6.73
N VAL A 55 -5.72 10.81 -7.10
CA VAL A 55 -6.95 10.18 -6.62
C VAL A 55 -6.67 9.02 -5.67
N GLY A 56 -5.40 8.68 -5.46
CA GLY A 56 -5.02 7.65 -4.51
C GLY A 56 -3.52 7.57 -4.37
N HIS A 57 -3.07 6.84 -3.35
CA HIS A 57 -1.64 6.62 -3.15
C HIS A 57 -1.40 5.27 -2.50
N ALA A 58 -0.18 4.76 -2.62
CA ALA A 58 0.26 3.55 -1.97
C ALA A 58 1.71 3.73 -1.51
N VAL A 59 2.06 3.06 -0.42
CA VAL A 59 3.42 3.08 0.10
C VAL A 59 3.84 1.65 0.38
N ALA A 60 4.99 1.26 -0.14
CA ALA A 60 5.53 -0.07 0.05
C ALA A 60 6.99 0.01 0.46
N SER A 61 7.43 -0.92 1.30
CA SER A 61 8.84 -1.07 1.60
C SER A 61 9.34 -2.39 1.04
N LEU A 62 10.58 -2.38 0.55
CA LEU A 62 11.22 -3.58 0.01
C LEU A 62 12.51 -3.81 0.79
N VAL A 63 12.58 -4.96 1.49
CA VAL A 63 13.76 -5.35 2.25
C VAL A 63 14.04 -6.81 1.92
N ASP A 64 15.19 -7.05 1.29
CA ASP A 64 15.59 -8.39 0.87
C ASP A 64 14.52 -9.03 -0.01
N ASP A 65 13.95 -10.17 0.40
CA ASP A 65 12.97 -10.90 -0.39
C ASP A 65 11.53 -10.65 0.07
N VAL A 66 11.31 -9.62 0.90
CA VAL A 66 9.99 -9.30 1.44
C VAL A 66 9.59 -7.88 1.04
N ALA A 67 8.39 -7.73 0.51
CA ALA A 67 7.79 -6.42 0.34
C ALA A 67 6.66 -6.27 1.34
N GLU A 68 6.50 -5.06 1.88
CA GLU A 68 5.41 -4.76 2.80
C GLU A 68 4.60 -3.61 2.22
N LEU A 69 3.29 -3.83 2.06
CA LEU A 69 2.38 -2.76 1.66
C LEU A 69 1.98 -2.03 2.94
N GLN A 70 2.46 -0.80 3.10
CA GLN A 70 2.24 -0.03 4.32
C GLN A 70 0.99 0.83 4.25
N ARG A 71 0.66 1.32 3.07
CA ARG A 71 -0.49 2.19 2.85
C ARG A 71 -1.07 1.93 1.49
N ILE A 72 -2.40 1.96 1.41
CA ILE A 72 -3.13 2.11 0.16
C ILE A 72 -4.40 2.87 0.49
N ALA A 73 -4.63 3.96 -0.22
CA ALA A 73 -5.77 4.82 0.04
C ALA A 73 -6.28 5.40 -1.26
N VAL A 74 -7.60 5.48 -1.40
CA VAL A 74 -8.26 5.99 -2.60
C VAL A 74 -9.29 7.01 -2.15
N ALA A 75 -9.35 8.16 -2.83
CA ALA A 75 -10.35 9.19 -2.56
C ALA A 75 -11.74 8.59 -2.64
N ALA A 76 -12.63 9.01 -1.73
CA ALA A 76 -13.95 8.41 -1.59
C ALA A 76 -14.73 8.40 -2.90
N GLU A 77 -14.68 9.49 -3.66
CA GLU A 77 -15.41 9.60 -4.91
C GLU A 77 -14.85 8.76 -6.05
N HIS A 78 -13.66 8.19 -5.84
CA HIS A 78 -13.01 7.33 -6.83
C HIS A 78 -12.95 5.86 -6.40
N ARG A 79 -13.57 5.50 -5.28
CA ARG A 79 -13.63 4.12 -4.83
C ARG A 79 -14.49 3.30 -5.76
N ARG A 80 -14.17 2.00 -5.86
CA ARG A 80 -14.86 1.04 -6.72
C ARG A 80 -14.68 1.33 -8.21
N ALA A 81 -13.68 2.16 -8.55
CA ALA A 81 -13.34 2.45 -9.94
C ALA A 81 -12.06 1.74 -10.37
N GLY A 82 -11.56 0.80 -9.55
CA GLY A 82 -10.37 0.03 -9.89
C GLY A 82 -9.07 0.70 -9.51
N VAL A 83 -9.10 1.84 -8.82
CA VAL A 83 -7.87 2.56 -8.45
C VAL A 83 -7.03 1.75 -7.48
N ALA A 84 -7.65 1.15 -6.46
CA ALA A 84 -6.92 0.35 -5.49
C ALA A 84 -6.28 -0.87 -6.15
N THR A 85 -6.99 -1.51 -7.08
CA THR A 85 -6.46 -2.65 -7.82
C THR A 85 -5.25 -2.24 -8.65
N ASP A 86 -5.33 -1.10 -9.32
CA ASP A 86 -4.21 -0.62 -10.14
C ASP A 86 -3.00 -0.26 -9.28
N LEU A 87 -3.23 0.40 -8.13
CA LEU A 87 -2.14 0.68 -7.18
C LEU A 87 -1.52 -0.61 -6.67
N LEU A 88 -2.34 -1.57 -6.29
CA LEU A 88 -1.84 -2.85 -5.78
C LEU A 88 -1.03 -3.58 -6.85
N ASN A 89 -1.52 -3.59 -8.09
CA ASN A 89 -0.80 -4.26 -9.17
C ASN A 89 0.59 -3.64 -9.39
N GLU A 90 0.71 -2.31 -9.26
CA GLU A 90 2.01 -1.65 -9.38
C GLU A 90 2.92 -2.00 -8.21
N VAL A 91 2.37 -2.12 -7.00
CA VAL A 91 3.15 -2.57 -5.84
C VAL A 91 3.66 -3.99 -6.07
N LEU A 92 2.80 -4.88 -6.58
CA LEU A 92 3.20 -6.26 -6.84
C LEU A 92 4.30 -6.32 -7.90
N ALA A 93 4.19 -5.51 -8.95
CA ALA A 93 5.20 -5.44 -10.01
C ALA A 93 6.52 -4.90 -9.47
N LEU A 94 6.46 -3.85 -8.65
CA LEU A 94 7.64 -3.26 -8.02
C LEU A 94 8.32 -4.28 -7.11
N ALA A 95 7.55 -5.00 -6.32
CA ALA A 95 8.06 -6.01 -5.41
C ALA A 95 8.76 -7.14 -6.18
N ALA A 96 8.11 -7.64 -7.23
CA ALA A 96 8.68 -8.71 -8.03
C ALA A 96 9.97 -8.26 -8.72
N ALA A 97 9.98 -7.06 -9.26
CA ALA A 97 11.17 -6.51 -9.92
C ALA A 97 12.32 -6.33 -8.94
N GLY A 98 12.01 -6.05 -7.68
CA GLY A 98 13.01 -5.89 -6.63
C GLY A 98 13.47 -7.19 -5.99
N GLY A 99 12.97 -8.34 -6.46
CA GLY A 99 13.41 -9.64 -5.97
C GLY A 99 12.60 -10.19 -4.79
N ALA A 100 11.48 -9.56 -4.44
CA ALA A 100 10.65 -10.08 -3.37
C ALA A 100 9.91 -11.33 -3.81
N ASP A 101 9.77 -12.29 -2.89
CA ASP A 101 8.99 -13.50 -3.17
C ASP A 101 7.63 -13.47 -2.48
N ARG A 102 7.35 -12.43 -1.70
CA ARG A 102 6.06 -12.29 -1.03
C ARG A 102 5.79 -10.84 -0.67
N VAL A 103 4.51 -10.52 -0.53
CA VAL A 103 4.06 -9.22 -0.05
C VAL A 103 3.25 -9.45 1.23
N LEU A 104 3.56 -8.70 2.26
CA LEU A 104 2.86 -8.73 3.55
C LEU A 104 2.15 -7.40 3.75
N LEU A 105 1.04 -7.44 4.47
CA LEU A 105 0.35 -6.23 4.90
C LEU A 105 -0.46 -6.51 6.16
N GLU A 106 -0.87 -5.43 6.82
CA GLU A 106 -1.67 -5.52 8.04
C GLU A 106 -2.96 -4.75 7.84
N VAL A 107 -4.07 -5.33 8.29
CA VAL A 107 -5.41 -4.75 8.17
C VAL A 107 -6.08 -4.87 9.54
N ARG A 108 -6.82 -3.84 9.95
CA ARG A 108 -7.64 -3.93 11.15
C ARG A 108 -8.66 -5.06 10.98
N GLU A 109 -8.83 -5.87 12.03
CA GLU A 109 -9.73 -7.03 11.92
C GLU A 109 -11.19 -6.63 11.67
N ASP A 110 -11.56 -5.39 12.02
CA ASP A 110 -12.92 -4.90 11.84
C ASP A 110 -13.11 -4.20 10.48
N ASN A 111 -12.08 -4.15 9.65
CA ASN A 111 -12.17 -3.55 8.33
C ASN A 111 -12.55 -4.62 7.29
N ALA A 112 -13.85 -4.97 7.28
CA ALA A 112 -14.35 -6.04 6.43
C ALA A 112 -14.14 -5.73 4.94
N GLU A 113 -14.25 -4.46 4.55
CA GLU A 113 -14.08 -4.08 3.16
C GLU A 113 -12.65 -4.35 2.67
N ALA A 114 -11.66 -3.96 3.47
CA ALA A 114 -10.27 -4.19 3.10
C ALA A 114 -9.93 -5.68 3.10
N LEU A 115 -10.42 -6.42 4.10
CA LEU A 115 -10.19 -7.86 4.17
C LEU A 115 -10.75 -8.56 2.93
N GLY A 116 -11.96 -8.16 2.51
CA GLY A 116 -12.57 -8.71 1.30
C GLY A 116 -11.78 -8.36 0.04
N PHE A 117 -11.32 -7.11 -0.05
CA PHE A 117 -10.53 -6.66 -1.19
C PHE A 117 -9.25 -7.49 -1.32
N TYR A 118 -8.50 -7.63 -0.24
CA TYR A 118 -7.24 -8.36 -0.30
C TYR A 118 -7.43 -9.85 -0.53
N ALA A 119 -8.50 -10.44 0.05
CA ALA A 119 -8.80 -11.84 -0.21
C ALA A 119 -9.06 -12.07 -1.70
N ALA A 120 -9.80 -11.16 -2.33
CA ALA A 120 -10.09 -11.24 -3.76
C ALA A 120 -8.81 -11.08 -4.59
N GLU A 121 -7.81 -10.38 -4.04
CA GLU A 121 -6.53 -10.17 -4.72
C GLU A 121 -5.50 -11.27 -4.42
N GLY A 122 -5.92 -12.34 -3.77
CA GLY A 122 -5.05 -13.50 -3.56
C GLY A 122 -4.25 -13.49 -2.27
N PHE A 123 -4.57 -12.60 -1.33
CA PHE A 123 -3.92 -12.58 -0.02
C PHE A 123 -4.59 -13.57 0.92
N VAL A 124 -3.82 -14.19 1.79
CA VAL A 124 -4.31 -15.12 2.80
C VAL A 124 -3.83 -14.68 4.18
N GLU A 125 -4.64 -14.95 5.20
CA GLU A 125 -4.28 -14.61 6.57
C GLU A 125 -3.19 -15.56 7.05
N VAL A 126 -2.11 -15.00 7.63
CA VAL A 126 -1.00 -15.79 8.17
C VAL A 126 -0.74 -15.51 9.64
N ASP A 127 -1.28 -14.43 10.20
CA ASP A 127 -1.03 -14.10 11.61
C ASP A 127 -2.05 -13.06 12.08
N ARG A 128 -2.10 -12.86 13.40
CA ARG A 128 -2.86 -11.78 14.03
C ARG A 128 -2.02 -11.18 15.13
N ARG A 129 -2.09 -9.85 15.28
CA ARG A 129 -1.33 -9.13 16.31
C ARG A 129 -2.33 -8.38 17.18
N ALA A 130 -2.56 -8.91 18.39
CA ALA A 130 -3.48 -8.30 19.34
C ALA A 130 -2.93 -6.96 19.79
N ARG A 131 -3.84 -5.97 19.98
CA ARG A 131 -3.52 -4.64 20.50
C ARG A 131 -2.44 -3.95 19.68
N TYR A 132 -2.47 -4.16 18.37
CA TYR A 132 -1.46 -3.62 17.48
C TYR A 132 -1.63 -2.11 17.24
N TYR A 133 -2.88 -1.67 17.12
CA TYR A 133 -3.17 -0.25 16.86
C TYR A 133 -3.36 0.50 18.18
N ALA A 134 -3.23 1.84 18.11
CA ALA A 134 -3.29 2.68 19.29
C ALA A 134 -4.59 2.54 20.08
N ASP A 135 -5.70 2.21 19.39
CA ASP A 135 -7.01 2.03 20.03
C ASP A 135 -7.22 0.62 20.56
N GLY A 136 -6.20 -0.23 20.52
CA GLY A 136 -6.29 -1.61 21.01
C GLY A 136 -6.80 -2.62 20.01
N SER A 137 -7.09 -2.20 18.78
CA SER A 137 -7.59 -3.10 17.74
C SER A 137 -6.52 -4.10 17.32
N THR A 138 -6.97 -5.29 16.91
CA THR A 138 -6.11 -6.36 16.43
C THR A 138 -5.81 -6.16 14.94
N ALA A 139 -4.57 -6.41 14.56
CA ALA A 139 -4.17 -6.44 13.15
C ALA A 139 -4.23 -7.85 12.63
N VAL A 140 -4.79 -8.02 11.44
CA VAL A 140 -4.73 -9.26 10.68
C VAL A 140 -3.58 -9.11 9.70
N VAL A 141 -2.63 -10.06 9.73
CA VAL A 141 -1.49 -10.04 8.81
C VAL A 141 -1.83 -10.92 7.62
N LEU A 142 -1.76 -10.33 6.44
CA LEU A 142 -2.08 -11.01 5.19
C LEU A 142 -0.82 -11.14 4.34
N ARG A 143 -0.76 -12.23 3.57
CA ARG A 143 0.38 -12.52 2.69
C ARG A 143 -0.10 -12.94 1.32
N ARG A 144 0.59 -12.46 0.30
CA ARG A 144 0.47 -12.98 -1.05
C ARG A 144 1.85 -13.42 -1.53
N SER A 145 1.99 -14.67 -1.95
CA SER A 145 3.22 -15.18 -2.54
C SER A 145 3.35 -14.64 -3.96
N LEU A 146 4.57 -14.24 -4.34
CA LEU A 146 4.87 -13.82 -5.69
C LEU A 146 5.54 -14.99 -6.41
N GLY A 147 5.13 -15.25 -7.63
CA GLY A 147 5.72 -16.32 -8.42
C GLY A 147 7.18 -16.03 -8.68
N ARG A 148 8.02 -17.01 -8.40
CA ARG A 148 9.43 -16.85 -8.72
C ARG A 148 9.68 -17.60 -10.01
N GLY A 149 9.63 -17.20 -10.75
CA GLY A 149 9.71 -17.91 -11.68
C GLY A 149 9.35 -18.95 -12.31
N CYS A 150 9.53 -18.89 -12.45
CA CYS A 150 9.26 -19.25 -12.70
C CYS A 150 9.21 -20.08 -12.70
N GLY A 151 9.12 -19.89 -12.57
CA GLY A 151 8.97 -20.24 -12.40
C GLY A 151 8.49 -20.85 -12.53
N SER A 152 8.70 -21.08 -12.58
CA SER A 152 8.29 -21.47 -12.58
C SER A 152 7.63 -21.90 -12.67
N GLY A 153 7.60 -21.92 -12.77
CA GLY A 153 7.05 -22.17 -12.74
C GLY A 153 6.45 -22.37 -12.71
N GLY A 154 6.52 -22.13 -12.84
CA GLY A 154 6.01 -22.26 -12.66
C GLY A 154 5.73 -22.28 -12.49
#